data_d13b01f1f6fb91c32a4d75ca8d2019de
#
_entry.id   d13b01f1f6fb91c32a4d75ca8d2019de
#
_cell.length_a   1.000
_cell.length_b   1.000
_cell.length_c   1.000
_cell.angle_alpha   90.00
_cell.angle_beta   90.00
_cell.angle_gamma   90.00
#
_symmetry.space_group_name_H-M   'P 1'
#
loop_
_entity.id
_entity.type
_entity.pdbx_description
1 polymer ?
#
loop_
_entity_poly.entity_id
_entity_poly.type
_entity_poly.pdbx_seq_one_letter_code
_entity_poly.pdbx_strand_id
1 'polypeptide(L)'
;MPSPVIIGRILATEKAPTTIDNFAFWTNPSLILNPFDIVKVEHVNGSFSYGMIEDISHITDAASFLTNYISSDFGDVEVESPTLRVGMNYVQAKVVCNDKNIYIPLQSNSKVFLATAEEIEYALGLKDIRNPLVCGYLEMYEGTSGSEKVTLPVRLNSKF
;
A
#
# COMPACT_ATOMS: atom_id res chain seq x y z
N MET A 1 22.85 2.08 -5.42
CA MET A 1 21.41 1.81 -5.53
C MET A 1 20.68 2.85 -4.71
N PRO A 2 19.65 3.48 -5.22
CA PRO A 2 18.86 4.39 -4.42
C PRO A 2 18.22 3.62 -3.26
N SER A 3 18.23 4.22 -2.08
CA SER A 3 17.57 3.63 -0.91
C SER A 3 16.07 3.55 -1.15
N PRO A 4 15.41 2.45 -0.75
CA PRO A 4 13.96 2.32 -0.93
C PRO A 4 13.23 3.46 -0.20
N VAL A 5 12.28 4.08 -0.87
CA VAL A 5 11.51 5.20 -0.31
C VAL A 5 10.43 4.66 0.61
N ILE A 6 10.39 5.16 1.83
CA ILE A 6 9.31 4.85 2.78
C ILE A 6 8.05 5.59 2.29
N ILE A 7 7.01 4.84 1.96
CA ILE A 7 5.73 5.38 1.48
C ILE A 7 4.70 5.57 2.60
N GLY A 8 4.88 4.90 3.72
CA GLY A 8 3.95 4.99 4.84
C GLY A 8 4.41 4.20 6.06
N ARG A 9 3.53 4.13 7.04
CA ARG A 9 3.75 3.40 8.28
C ARG A 9 2.51 2.63 8.70
N ILE A 10 2.74 1.43 9.25
CA ILE A 10 1.66 0.57 9.76
C ILE A 10 0.90 1.27 10.87
N LEU A 11 -0.41 1.19 10.78
CA LEU A 11 -1.36 1.65 11.78
C LEU A 11 -1.98 0.43 12.47
N ALA A 12 -1.78 0.32 13.77
CA ALA A 12 -2.41 -0.71 14.58
C ALA A 12 -3.01 -0.08 15.83
N THR A 13 -4.32 -0.24 16.00
CA THR A 13 -5.07 0.27 17.15
C THR A 13 -5.98 -0.82 17.70
N GLU A 14 -6.54 -0.63 18.90
CA GLU A 14 -7.52 -1.57 19.45
C GLU A 14 -8.76 -1.75 18.57
N LYS A 15 -9.18 -0.69 17.87
CA LYS A 15 -10.35 -0.71 16.96
C LYS A 15 -10.02 -1.26 15.57
N ALA A 16 -8.76 -1.16 15.15
CA ALA A 16 -8.27 -1.65 13.87
C ALA A 16 -6.91 -2.33 14.06
N PRO A 17 -6.91 -3.55 14.64
CA PRO A 17 -5.67 -4.28 14.86
C PRO A 17 -5.11 -4.84 13.55
N THR A 18 -3.80 -4.97 13.48
CA THR A 18 -3.16 -5.80 12.45
C THR A 18 -3.38 -7.27 12.77
N THR A 19 -3.55 -8.08 11.75
CA THR A 19 -3.67 -9.53 11.85
C THR A 19 -2.58 -10.22 11.03
N ILE A 20 -2.56 -11.53 11.00
CA ILE A 20 -1.68 -12.29 10.11
C ILE A 20 -2.07 -12.16 8.64
N ASP A 21 -3.33 -11.81 8.36
CA ASP A 21 -3.89 -11.71 7.02
C ASP A 21 -4.03 -10.27 6.52
N ASN A 22 -4.29 -9.33 7.43
CA ASN A 22 -4.65 -7.96 7.05
C ASN A 22 -3.90 -6.93 7.89
N PHE A 23 -3.59 -5.82 7.26
CA PHE A 23 -3.01 -4.66 7.91
C PHE A 23 -3.48 -3.36 7.26
N ALA A 24 -3.29 -2.26 7.97
CA ALA A 24 -3.52 -0.94 7.44
C ALA A 24 -2.29 -0.06 7.67
N PHE A 25 -2.11 0.91 6.80
CA PHE A 25 -1.06 1.90 6.94
C PHE A 25 -1.54 3.28 6.49
N TRP A 26 -0.88 4.30 6.99
CA TRP A 26 -1.12 5.67 6.53
C TRP A 26 -0.02 6.09 5.56
N THR A 27 -0.39 6.93 4.60
CA THR A 27 0.51 7.50 3.61
C THR A 27 0.14 8.93 3.27
N ASN A 28 1.07 9.63 2.63
CA ASN A 28 0.86 11.00 2.18
C ASN A 28 -0.22 11.03 1.09
N PRO A 29 -1.20 11.97 1.15
CA PRO A 29 -2.25 12.10 0.15
C PRO A 29 -1.75 12.34 -1.28
N SER A 30 -0.56 12.91 -1.45
CA SER A 30 0.03 13.16 -2.77
C SER A 30 0.63 11.92 -3.42
N LEU A 31 0.79 10.83 -2.67
CA LEU A 31 1.32 9.59 -3.21
C LEU A 31 0.24 8.87 -4.03
N ILE A 32 0.61 8.50 -5.26
CA ILE A 32 -0.28 7.73 -6.14
C ILE A 32 -0.10 6.24 -5.82
N LEU A 33 -1.18 5.62 -5.36
CA LEU A 33 -1.31 4.18 -5.15
C LEU A 33 -2.60 3.70 -5.80
N ASN A 34 -2.61 2.46 -6.25
CA ASN A 34 -3.80 1.83 -6.81
C ASN A 34 -4.19 0.58 -6.01
N PRO A 35 -5.47 0.20 -6.03
CA PRO A 35 -5.86 -1.14 -5.65
C PRO A 35 -5.05 -2.19 -6.44
N PHE A 36 -4.68 -3.27 -5.77
CA PHE A 36 -3.84 -4.38 -6.25
C PHE A 36 -2.33 -4.08 -6.35
N ASP A 37 -1.86 -2.86 -6.11
CA ASP A 37 -0.42 -2.61 -5.96
C ASP A 37 0.15 -3.42 -4.80
N ILE A 38 1.39 -3.88 -4.96
CA ILE A 38 2.08 -4.66 -3.93
C ILE A 38 2.97 -3.75 -3.10
N VAL A 39 2.77 -3.81 -1.80
CA VAL A 39 3.61 -3.14 -0.80
C VAL A 39 4.44 -4.14 -0.02
N LYS A 40 5.59 -3.69 0.46
CA LYS A 40 6.53 -4.45 1.27
C LYS A 40 6.64 -3.83 2.64
N VAL A 41 6.57 -4.64 3.68
CA VAL A 41 6.66 -4.20 5.08
C VAL A 41 7.75 -4.97 5.81
N GLU A 42 8.60 -4.25 6.51
CA GLU A 42 9.68 -4.83 7.30
C GLU A 42 9.17 -5.19 8.70
N HIS A 43 9.41 -6.43 9.12
CA HIS A 43 9.18 -6.90 10.48
C HIS A 43 10.39 -6.66 11.39
N VAL A 44 10.17 -6.63 12.71
CA VAL A 44 11.25 -6.49 13.73
C VAL A 44 12.27 -7.61 13.66
N ASN A 45 11.88 -8.78 13.18
CA ASN A 45 12.78 -9.95 13.03
C ASN A 45 13.59 -9.93 11.73
N GLY A 46 13.51 -8.84 10.95
CA GLY A 46 14.21 -8.68 9.68
C GLY A 46 13.65 -9.53 8.54
N SER A 47 12.41 -10.04 8.66
CA SER A 47 11.67 -10.60 7.54
C SER A 47 10.81 -9.53 6.86
N PHE A 48 10.36 -9.81 5.64
CA PHE A 48 9.48 -8.91 4.88
C PHE A 48 8.16 -9.61 4.56
N SER A 49 7.07 -8.93 4.87
CA SER A 49 5.76 -9.32 4.36
C SER A 49 5.38 -8.47 3.17
N TYR A 50 4.76 -9.11 2.18
CA TYR A 50 4.20 -8.46 1.01
C TYR A 50 2.69 -8.44 1.13
N GLY A 51 2.10 -7.27 0.90
CA GLY A 51 0.66 -7.08 0.95
C GLY A 51 0.14 -6.48 -0.34
N MET A 52 -1.06 -6.87 -0.71
CA MET A 52 -1.79 -6.31 -1.83
C MET A 52 -2.78 -5.28 -1.32
N ILE A 53 -2.76 -4.09 -1.90
CA ILE A 53 -3.70 -3.02 -1.54
C ILE A 53 -5.11 -3.41 -1.97
N GLU A 54 -6.05 -3.35 -1.02
CA GLU A 54 -7.47 -3.63 -1.25
C GLU A 54 -8.30 -2.36 -1.34
N ASP A 55 -8.04 -1.39 -0.46
CA ASP A 55 -8.81 -0.15 -0.39
C ASP A 55 -7.95 1.03 0.05
N ILE A 56 -8.32 2.22 -0.42
CA ILE A 56 -7.64 3.47 -0.10
C ILE A 56 -8.71 4.51 0.26
N SER A 57 -8.67 5.01 1.48
CA SER A 57 -9.61 6.01 1.99
C SER A 57 -8.85 7.27 2.42
N HIS A 58 -9.41 8.43 2.12
CA HIS A 58 -8.87 9.70 2.58
C HIS A 58 -9.51 10.09 3.92
N ILE A 59 -8.69 10.38 4.91
CA ILE A 59 -9.14 10.77 6.25
C ILE A 59 -8.58 12.14 6.60
N THR A 60 -9.46 13.00 7.12
CA THR A 60 -9.09 14.27 7.71
C THR A 60 -9.49 14.30 9.19
N ASP A 61 -8.91 15.19 9.95
CA ASP A 61 -9.29 15.42 11.36
C ASP A 61 -10.58 16.22 11.55
N ALA A 62 -11.25 16.57 10.44
CA ALA A 62 -12.52 17.26 10.49
C ALA A 62 -13.62 16.39 11.11
N ALA A 63 -14.13 16.80 12.25
CA ALA A 63 -15.07 16.03 13.05
C ALA A 63 -16.45 15.85 12.39
N SER A 64 -16.84 16.75 11.49
CA SER A 64 -18.12 16.67 10.78
C SER A 64 -18.13 17.50 9.50
N PHE A 65 -19.06 17.19 8.61
CA PHE A 65 -19.33 17.98 7.41
C PHE A 65 -19.69 19.45 7.74
N LEU A 66 -20.42 19.66 8.82
CA LEU A 66 -20.80 20.99 9.29
C LEU A 66 -19.58 21.80 9.75
N THR A 67 -18.62 21.17 10.42
CA THR A 67 -17.38 21.83 10.84
C THR A 67 -16.57 22.29 9.64
N ASN A 68 -16.50 21.49 8.58
CA ASN A 68 -15.86 21.88 7.34
C ASN A 68 -16.56 23.05 6.64
N TYR A 69 -17.89 23.02 6.61
CA TYR A 69 -18.71 24.09 6.04
C TYR A 69 -18.51 25.41 6.77
N ILE A 70 -18.49 25.39 8.09
CA ILE A 70 -18.27 26.58 8.93
C ILE A 70 -16.85 27.10 8.79
N SER A 71 -15.84 26.20 8.74
CA SER A 71 -14.43 26.59 8.60
C SER A 71 -14.07 27.13 7.21
N SER A 72 -14.89 26.85 6.19
CA SER A 72 -14.79 27.43 4.85
C SER A 72 -15.69 28.68 4.65
N ASP A 73 -15.90 29.43 5.70
CA ASP A 73 -16.66 30.70 5.70
C ASP A 73 -18.04 30.59 5.01
N PHE A 74 -18.83 29.59 5.50
CA PHE A 74 -20.19 29.31 5.04
C PHE A 74 -20.29 28.89 3.56
N GLY A 75 -19.23 28.25 3.03
CA GLY A 75 -19.26 27.67 1.70
C GLY A 75 -18.79 28.60 0.59
N ASP A 76 -18.15 29.72 0.92
CA ASP A 76 -17.44 30.53 -0.05
C ASP A 76 -16.16 29.79 -0.49
N VAL A 77 -16.25 29.13 -1.65
CA VAL A 77 -15.17 28.32 -2.22
C VAL A 77 -14.03 29.14 -2.80
N GLU A 78 -14.18 30.47 -2.91
CA GLU A 78 -13.12 31.36 -3.40
C GLU A 78 -12.18 31.86 -2.32
N VAL A 79 -12.53 31.68 -1.05
CA VAL A 79 -11.66 32.00 0.08
C VAL A 79 -10.78 30.81 0.38
N GLU A 80 -9.51 30.88 0.05
CA GLU A 80 -8.51 29.92 0.54
C GLU A 80 -8.52 29.93 2.07
N SER A 81 -9.10 28.89 2.66
CA SER A 81 -9.06 28.69 4.10
C SER A 81 -7.60 28.62 4.55
N PRO A 82 -7.11 29.50 5.45
CA PRO A 82 -5.72 29.47 5.93
C PRO A 82 -5.39 28.20 6.73
N THR A 83 -6.37 27.36 6.99
CA THR A 83 -6.24 26.04 7.63
C THR A 83 -6.58 24.92 6.64
N LEU A 84 -5.79 24.79 5.57
CA LEU A 84 -5.85 23.60 4.73
C LEU A 84 -5.35 22.42 5.60
N ARG A 85 -6.30 21.66 6.15
CA ARG A 85 -6.00 20.44 6.91
C ARG A 85 -5.61 19.36 5.91
N VAL A 86 -4.31 19.18 5.77
CA VAL A 86 -3.77 18.10 4.96
C VAL A 86 -4.11 16.80 5.68
N GLY A 87 -5.08 16.06 5.17
CA GLY A 87 -5.43 14.74 5.68
C GLY A 87 -4.33 13.71 5.38
N MET A 88 -4.62 12.46 5.65
CA MET A 88 -3.80 11.31 5.27
C MET A 88 -4.63 10.33 4.46
N ASN A 89 -3.98 9.54 3.62
CA ASN A 89 -4.62 8.37 3.04
C ASN A 89 -4.44 7.18 3.99
N TYR A 90 -5.55 6.53 4.28
CA TYR A 90 -5.62 5.28 5.02
C TYR A 90 -5.76 4.14 4.02
N VAL A 91 -4.78 3.24 4.01
CA VAL A 91 -4.68 2.15 3.05
C VAL A 91 -4.87 0.84 3.76
N GLN A 92 -5.77 0.02 3.27
CA GLN A 92 -5.97 -1.35 3.73
C GLN A 92 -5.32 -2.32 2.75
N ALA A 93 -4.60 -3.31 3.28
CA ALA A 93 -3.90 -4.29 2.49
C ALA A 93 -4.01 -5.69 3.10
N LYS A 94 -4.00 -6.67 2.22
CA LYS A 94 -4.02 -8.09 2.57
C LYS A 94 -2.65 -8.70 2.39
N VAL A 95 -2.18 -9.46 3.39
CA VAL A 95 -0.91 -10.17 3.31
C VAL A 95 -0.99 -11.27 2.24
N VAL A 96 -0.08 -11.24 1.29
CA VAL A 96 0.03 -12.23 0.21
C VAL A 96 1.05 -13.30 0.57
N CYS A 97 2.23 -12.88 1.01
CA CYS A 97 3.29 -13.80 1.43
C CYS A 97 4.29 -13.11 2.39
N ASN A 98 5.16 -13.92 2.98
CA ASN A 98 6.33 -13.48 3.74
C ASN A 98 7.56 -14.20 3.21
N ASP A 99 8.68 -13.50 3.09
CA ASP A 99 9.93 -14.02 2.50
C ASP A 99 10.55 -15.20 3.27
N LYS A 100 10.24 -15.32 4.57
CA LYS A 100 10.70 -16.40 5.44
C LYS A 100 9.58 -17.34 5.91
N ASN A 101 8.39 -17.21 5.34
CA ASN A 101 7.17 -17.93 5.77
C ASN A 101 6.84 -17.75 7.27
N ILE A 102 7.12 -16.56 7.80
CA ILE A 102 6.82 -16.19 9.18
C ILE A 102 5.60 -15.27 9.19
N TYR A 103 4.46 -15.82 9.57
CA TYR A 103 3.18 -15.10 9.59
C TYR A 103 2.87 -14.64 11.01
N ILE A 104 3.32 -13.43 11.33
CA ILE A 104 3.02 -12.72 12.57
C ILE A 104 2.39 -11.37 12.24
N PRO A 105 1.52 -10.81 13.09
CA PRO A 105 0.97 -9.49 12.89
C PRO A 105 2.07 -8.43 12.76
N LEU A 106 1.89 -7.50 11.83
CA LEU A 106 2.79 -6.38 11.65
C LEU A 106 2.68 -5.41 12.83
N GLN A 107 3.81 -4.94 13.31
CA GLN A 107 3.83 -4.00 14.42
C GLN A 107 3.49 -2.59 13.96
N SER A 108 2.81 -1.84 14.84
CA SER A 108 2.54 -0.42 14.62
C SER A 108 3.83 0.34 14.32
N ASN A 109 3.73 1.30 13.41
CA ASN A 109 4.84 2.15 13.00
C ASN A 109 5.93 1.47 12.14
N SER A 110 5.80 0.19 11.78
CA SER A 110 6.68 -0.47 10.82
C SER A 110 6.66 0.27 9.48
N LYS A 111 7.81 0.30 8.81
CA LYS A 111 7.98 1.01 7.53
C LYS A 111 7.33 0.23 6.40
N VAL A 112 6.63 0.97 5.54
CA VAL A 112 6.00 0.44 4.33
C VAL A 112 6.72 1.01 3.11
N PHE A 113 6.99 0.16 2.13
CA PHE A 113 7.63 0.47 0.85
C PHE A 113 6.78 -0.05 -0.30
N LEU A 114 6.89 0.54 -1.49
CA LEU A 114 6.43 -0.14 -2.70
C LEU A 114 7.38 -1.28 -3.04
N ALA A 115 6.82 -2.39 -3.50
CA ALA A 115 7.60 -3.51 -3.99
C ALA A 115 8.23 -3.18 -5.35
N THR A 116 9.43 -3.71 -5.60
CA THR A 116 10.05 -3.66 -6.93
C THR A 116 9.40 -4.68 -7.87
N ALA A 117 9.65 -4.57 -9.19
CA ALA A 117 9.14 -5.52 -10.17
C ALA A 117 9.48 -6.98 -9.81
N GLU A 118 10.71 -7.24 -9.37
CA GLU A 118 11.13 -8.58 -8.96
C GLU A 118 10.41 -9.07 -7.70
N GLU A 119 10.17 -8.18 -6.75
CA GLU A 119 9.44 -8.48 -5.52
C GLU A 119 7.94 -8.71 -5.79
N ILE A 120 7.36 -7.99 -6.76
CA ILE A 120 5.99 -8.22 -7.21
C ILE A 120 5.85 -9.61 -7.85
N GLU A 121 6.78 -9.97 -8.76
CA GLU A 121 6.79 -11.32 -9.36
C GLU A 121 6.93 -12.41 -8.29
N TYR A 122 7.77 -12.19 -7.29
CA TYR A 122 7.92 -13.10 -6.15
C TYR A 122 6.63 -13.22 -5.35
N ALA A 123 6.07 -12.09 -4.93
CA ALA A 123 4.87 -12.03 -4.09
C ALA A 123 3.65 -12.69 -4.75
N LEU A 124 3.50 -12.54 -6.06
CA LEU A 124 2.42 -13.13 -6.84
C LEU A 124 2.70 -14.57 -7.29
N GLY A 125 3.87 -15.13 -6.96
CA GLY A 125 4.23 -16.50 -7.34
C GLY A 125 4.46 -16.69 -8.85
N LEU A 126 4.78 -15.63 -9.59
CA LEU A 126 4.95 -15.67 -11.04
C LEU A 126 6.36 -16.14 -11.46
N LYS A 127 7.29 -16.20 -10.52
CA LYS A 127 8.71 -16.47 -10.79
C LYS A 127 9.04 -17.96 -10.95
N ASP A 128 8.37 -18.84 -10.19
CA ASP A 128 8.70 -20.25 -10.06
C ASP A 128 7.74 -21.20 -10.80
N ILE A 129 7.11 -20.71 -11.86
CA ILE A 129 6.14 -21.49 -12.62
C ILE A 129 6.87 -22.45 -13.56
N ARG A 130 6.63 -23.75 -13.41
CA ARG A 130 7.15 -24.76 -14.33
C ARG A 130 6.40 -24.69 -15.67
N ASN A 131 7.14 -24.78 -16.77
CA ASN A 131 6.58 -24.68 -18.14
C ASN A 131 5.70 -23.43 -18.32
N PRO A 132 6.24 -22.23 -18.16
CA PRO A 132 5.46 -21.02 -18.17
C PRO A 132 4.88 -20.72 -19.56
N LEU A 133 3.59 -20.44 -19.58
CA LEU A 133 2.89 -19.89 -20.74
C LEU A 133 2.43 -18.49 -20.37
N VAL A 134 2.86 -17.48 -21.10
CA VAL A 134 2.40 -16.12 -20.91
C VAL A 134 0.98 -15.98 -21.43
N CYS A 135 0.05 -15.62 -20.55
CA CYS A 135 -1.37 -15.47 -20.89
C CYS A 135 -1.84 -14.01 -20.88
N GLY A 136 -1.00 -13.09 -20.42
CA GLY A 136 -1.32 -11.67 -20.35
C GLY A 136 -0.25 -10.89 -19.59
N TYR A 137 -0.57 -9.63 -19.33
CA TYR A 137 0.31 -8.72 -18.60
C TYR A 137 -0.45 -7.99 -17.53
N LEU A 138 0.18 -7.81 -16.36
CA LEU A 138 -0.27 -6.91 -15.31
C LEU A 138 0.46 -5.59 -15.43
N GLU A 139 -0.28 -4.49 -15.32
CA GLU A 139 0.28 -3.16 -15.19
C GLU A 139 0.10 -2.71 -13.74
N MET A 140 1.21 -2.48 -13.04
CA MET A 140 1.22 -2.14 -11.63
C MET A 140 2.19 -1.00 -11.37
N TYR A 141 2.03 -0.32 -10.24
CA TYR A 141 3.04 0.62 -9.79
C TYR A 141 4.15 -0.11 -9.03
N GLU A 142 5.38 0.24 -9.37
CA GLU A 142 6.54 -0.12 -8.58
C GLU A 142 7.28 1.15 -8.16
N GLY A 143 8.17 1.06 -7.21
CA GLY A 143 9.03 2.20 -7.05
C GLY A 143 10.01 2.11 -5.91
N THR A 144 11.22 2.48 -6.25
CA THR A 144 12.26 2.85 -5.30
C THR A 144 12.30 4.35 -5.06
N SER A 145 11.76 5.16 -5.97
CA SER A 145 11.82 6.62 -5.96
C SER A 145 10.49 7.30 -6.30
N GLY A 146 9.40 6.56 -6.32
CA GLY A 146 8.09 7.06 -6.69
C GLY A 146 7.27 5.97 -7.38
N SER A 147 6.09 6.35 -7.84
CA SER A 147 5.19 5.42 -8.51
C SER A 147 5.51 5.37 -10.00
N GLU A 148 6.34 4.44 -10.40
CA GLU A 148 6.57 4.13 -11.82
C GLU A 148 5.71 2.92 -12.22
N LYS A 149 5.17 2.96 -13.42
CA LYS A 149 4.39 1.83 -13.95
C LYS A 149 5.33 0.77 -14.51
N VAL A 150 5.07 -0.46 -14.13
CA VAL A 150 5.74 -1.65 -14.63
C VAL A 150 4.73 -2.61 -15.24
N THR A 151 5.11 -3.25 -16.32
CA THR A 151 4.31 -4.28 -16.99
C THR A 151 4.94 -5.64 -16.73
N LEU A 152 4.22 -6.50 -16.02
CA LEU A 152 4.69 -7.83 -15.62
C LEU A 152 3.94 -8.93 -16.37
N PRO A 153 4.64 -9.93 -16.93
CA PRO A 153 3.98 -11.05 -17.60
C PRO A 153 3.30 -11.98 -16.59
N VAL A 154 2.03 -12.22 -16.81
CA VAL A 154 1.28 -13.25 -16.10
C VAL A 154 1.53 -14.59 -16.76
N ARG A 155 2.06 -15.55 -16.00
CA ARG A 155 2.42 -16.88 -16.49
C ARG A 155 1.55 -17.93 -15.83
N LEU A 156 1.09 -18.87 -16.60
CA LEU A 156 0.41 -20.08 -16.14
C LEU A 156 1.27 -21.31 -16.41
N ASN A 157 1.08 -22.36 -15.61
CA ASN A 157 1.69 -23.65 -15.90
C ASN A 157 0.97 -24.30 -17.07
N SER A 158 1.67 -24.58 -18.17
CA SER A 158 1.10 -25.21 -19.37
C SER A 158 0.99 -26.72 -19.30
N LYS A 159 1.51 -27.35 -18.24
CA LYS A 159 1.38 -28.79 -17.99
C LYS A 159 0.61 -29.03 -16.69
N PHE A 160 -0.43 -29.78 -16.84
CA PHE A 160 -1.23 -30.28 -15.73
C PHE A 160 -0.68 -31.62 -15.24
#